data_e790cd47cc6090fa7ac49299e9ac1b08
#
_entry.id   e790cd47cc6090fa7ac49299e9ac1b08
#
_cell.length_a   1.000
_cell.length_b   1.000
_cell.length_c   1.000
_cell.angle_alpha   90.00
_cell.angle_beta   90.00
_cell.angle_gamma   90.00
#
_symmetry.space_group_name_H-M   'P 1'
#
loop_
_entity.id
_entity.type
_entity.pdbx_description
1 polymer ?
#
loop_
_entity_poly.entity_id
_entity_poly.type
_entity_poly.pdbx_seq_one_letter_code
_entity_poly.pdbx_strand_id
1 'polypeptide(L)'
;MYNLEQTGIEKDELLQAVLNARAYKPLYVKLKVFYGCNLKCEMCNHWRETREPPVSPERFKAVIAELAELGTKKIHISGGEPMLRPQIPELIDFATAHGIKVTMTTNGTLIDKTRARQLVEAGLRGVNISIDSPIRRMHEKIRGVKGSFKSTTKAVSLFERYRHKGKLSVRINTVVSRTNYQTLETLPDLAHELGADGINLIPVDDHCGEILSMRRRDIKLFNEEIAPKIAERAKTLGLIVSDDEAYPFGQTEEQVRLGRAGRYAFGYYDSHPCYAPWTHSLIDFNGNVYVCCMTRERMPPLGNIVDRSFKEIWEGANYRGIRLKMHPPALAACRRCDDFIDRNRKIWETIGPY
;
A
#
# COMPACT_ATOMS: atom_id res chain seq x y z
N MET A 1 -3.48 -8.95 5.99
CA MET A 1 -4.65 -8.17 6.47
C MET A 1 -4.65 -8.18 8.00
N TYR A 2 -4.98 -7.08 8.70
CA TYR A 2 -5.05 -7.11 10.17
C TYR A 2 -6.38 -7.71 10.59
N ASN A 3 -6.36 -8.73 11.45
CA ASN A 3 -7.52 -9.07 12.24
C ASN A 3 -7.73 -7.94 13.27
N LEU A 4 -8.95 -7.43 13.42
CA LEU A 4 -9.29 -6.36 14.38
C LEU A 4 -8.94 -6.76 15.83
N GLU A 5 -9.10 -8.03 16.20
CA GLU A 5 -8.66 -8.58 17.48
C GLU A 5 -7.15 -8.48 17.70
N GLN A 6 -6.34 -8.53 16.62
CA GLN A 6 -4.88 -8.39 16.69
C GLN A 6 -4.42 -6.92 16.67
N THR A 7 -5.31 -5.98 16.38
CA THR A 7 -4.94 -4.55 16.28
C THR A 7 -5.01 -3.82 17.61
N GLY A 8 -5.60 -4.43 18.66
CA GLY A 8 -5.82 -3.77 19.93
C GLY A 8 -6.76 -2.56 19.82
N ILE A 9 -7.77 -2.64 18.91
CA ILE A 9 -8.83 -1.64 18.86
C ILE A 9 -9.72 -1.83 20.09
N GLU A 10 -9.71 -0.83 20.94
CA GLU A 10 -10.63 -0.74 22.07
C GLU A 10 -11.92 -0.07 21.57
N LYS A 11 -12.98 -0.87 21.47
CA LYS A 11 -14.27 -0.48 20.86
C LYS A 11 -14.80 0.83 21.43
N ASP A 12 -14.89 0.93 22.75
CA ASP A 12 -15.50 2.10 23.40
C ASP A 12 -14.62 3.35 23.25
N GLU A 13 -13.28 3.18 23.34
CA GLU A 13 -12.33 4.29 23.15
C GLU A 13 -12.41 4.82 21.71
N LEU A 14 -12.42 3.93 20.70
CA LEU A 14 -12.57 4.33 19.30
C LEU A 14 -13.92 5.01 19.06
N LEU A 15 -15.01 4.45 19.56
CA LEU A 15 -16.34 5.03 19.41
C LEU A 15 -16.39 6.44 20.00
N GLN A 16 -15.87 6.65 21.21
CA GLN A 16 -15.79 7.97 21.84
C GLN A 16 -14.91 8.94 21.05
N ALA A 17 -13.79 8.47 20.51
CA ALA A 17 -12.93 9.29 19.67
C ALA A 17 -13.63 9.71 18.37
N VAL A 18 -14.42 8.81 17.77
CA VAL A 18 -15.19 9.07 16.55
C VAL A 18 -16.30 10.09 16.84
N LEU A 19 -17.14 9.86 17.83
CA LEU A 19 -18.26 10.75 18.21
C LEU A 19 -17.80 12.18 18.53
N ASN A 20 -16.61 12.33 19.13
CA ASN A 20 -16.08 13.63 19.55
C ASN A 20 -15.05 14.21 18.57
N ALA A 21 -14.82 13.57 17.42
CA ALA A 21 -13.76 13.92 16.45
C ALA A 21 -12.37 14.10 17.09
N ARG A 22 -12.09 13.35 18.17
CA ARG A 22 -10.80 13.35 18.88
C ARG A 22 -9.80 12.41 18.18
N ALA A 23 -8.53 12.55 18.49
CA ALA A 23 -7.51 11.60 18.09
C ALA A 23 -7.76 10.23 18.76
N TYR A 24 -7.47 9.17 18.02
CA TYR A 24 -7.32 7.81 18.51
C TYR A 24 -5.87 7.34 18.25
N LYS A 25 -5.63 6.06 18.13
CA LYS A 25 -4.29 5.49 17.89
C LYS A 25 -4.00 5.42 16.38
N PRO A 26 -2.89 5.97 15.87
CA PRO A 26 -2.49 5.81 14.47
C PRO A 26 -1.96 4.39 14.23
N LEU A 27 -2.86 3.40 14.21
CA LEU A 27 -2.53 1.96 14.21
C LEU A 27 -1.68 1.54 13.02
N TYR A 28 -1.81 2.24 11.89
CA TYR A 28 -1.07 1.96 10.68
C TYR A 28 -0.56 3.25 10.04
N VAL A 29 0.76 3.38 9.86
CA VAL A 29 1.37 4.55 9.24
C VAL A 29 2.18 4.15 8.01
N LYS A 30 1.93 4.82 6.88
CA LYS A 30 2.76 4.70 5.67
C LYS A 30 3.87 5.75 5.72
N LEU A 31 5.13 5.32 5.63
CA LEU A 31 6.29 6.19 5.49
C LEU A 31 6.80 6.11 4.06
N LYS A 32 6.70 7.22 3.32
CA LYS A 32 7.35 7.35 2.01
C LYS A 32 8.72 7.99 2.22
N VAL A 33 9.72 7.17 2.48
CA VAL A 33 11.05 7.60 2.95
C VAL A 33 11.93 8.24 1.88
N PHE A 34 11.61 8.00 0.60
CA PHE A 34 12.35 8.52 -0.54
C PHE A 34 11.48 8.54 -1.80
N TYR A 35 11.59 9.55 -2.67
CA TYR A 35 10.80 9.59 -3.90
C TYR A 35 11.61 9.26 -5.15
N GLY A 36 12.93 9.46 -5.17
CA GLY A 36 13.76 9.00 -6.27
C GLY A 36 13.58 7.50 -6.53
N CYS A 37 13.73 7.09 -7.77
CA CYS A 37 13.60 5.70 -8.18
C CYS A 37 14.63 5.37 -9.27
N ASN A 38 15.18 4.18 -9.22
CA ASN A 38 16.09 3.66 -10.24
C ASN A 38 15.37 3.01 -11.42
N LEU A 39 14.03 2.93 -11.40
CA LEU A 39 13.19 2.52 -12.53
C LEU A 39 12.41 3.71 -13.11
N LYS A 40 11.91 3.58 -14.34
CA LYS A 40 11.18 4.62 -15.09
C LYS A 40 9.81 4.10 -15.52
N CYS A 41 9.03 3.58 -14.56
CA CYS A 41 7.75 2.95 -14.83
C CYS A 41 6.78 3.89 -15.55
N GLU A 42 6.06 3.38 -16.56
CA GLU A 42 5.14 4.17 -17.38
C GLU A 42 3.98 4.80 -16.60
N MET A 43 3.55 4.14 -15.48
CA MET A 43 2.44 4.59 -14.63
C MET A 43 2.90 5.46 -13.45
N CYS A 44 4.18 5.81 -13.34
CA CYS A 44 4.72 6.44 -12.14
C CYS A 44 5.62 7.63 -12.46
N ASN A 45 5.51 8.70 -11.65
CA ASN A 45 6.31 9.91 -11.81
C ASN A 45 7.43 10.07 -10.74
N HIS A 46 7.52 9.16 -9.78
CA HIS A 46 8.47 9.29 -8.65
C HIS A 46 9.95 9.33 -9.12
N TRP A 47 10.29 8.63 -10.18
CA TRP A 47 11.65 8.62 -10.76
C TRP A 47 12.14 9.98 -11.28
N ARG A 48 11.23 10.95 -11.44
CA ARG A 48 11.55 12.33 -11.83
C ARG A 48 11.99 13.19 -10.64
N GLU A 49 11.78 12.69 -9.42
CA GLU A 49 12.21 13.39 -8.22
C GLU A 49 13.70 13.09 -7.97
N THR A 50 14.50 14.14 -7.96
CA THR A 50 15.97 14.06 -7.79
C THR A 50 16.47 14.78 -6.55
N ARG A 51 15.58 15.45 -5.80
CA ARG A 51 15.96 16.19 -4.59
C ARG A 51 16.29 15.22 -3.46
N GLU A 52 17.29 15.57 -2.68
CA GLU A 52 17.55 14.91 -1.41
C GLU A 52 16.36 15.09 -0.45
N PRO A 53 15.96 14.06 0.27
CA PRO A 53 14.86 14.16 1.22
C PRO A 53 15.27 15.03 2.40
N PRO A 54 14.45 16.04 2.78
CA PRO A 54 14.77 16.92 3.90
C PRO A 54 14.65 16.21 5.26
N VAL A 55 13.99 15.06 5.31
CA VAL A 55 13.83 14.28 6.55
C VAL A 55 15.03 13.36 6.74
N SER A 56 15.84 13.62 7.78
CA SER A 56 16.97 12.79 8.12
C SER A 56 16.56 11.42 8.68
N PRO A 57 17.46 10.41 8.68
CA PRO A 57 17.22 9.13 9.34
C PRO A 57 16.88 9.28 10.83
N GLU A 58 17.57 10.20 11.52
CA GLU A 58 17.37 10.47 12.95
C GLU A 58 15.97 11.04 13.21
N ARG A 59 15.48 11.93 12.32
CA ARG A 59 14.12 12.44 12.43
C ARG A 59 13.07 11.34 12.17
N PHE A 60 13.32 10.43 11.23
CA PHE A 60 12.44 9.26 11.07
C PHE A 60 12.46 8.36 12.32
N LYS A 61 13.61 8.13 12.96
CA LYS A 61 13.66 7.38 14.22
C LYS A 61 12.88 8.09 15.34
N ALA A 62 13.03 9.40 15.48
CA ALA A 62 12.24 10.17 16.45
C ALA A 62 10.73 10.01 16.20
N VAL A 63 10.29 10.11 14.94
CA VAL A 63 8.88 9.88 14.57
C VAL A 63 8.45 8.44 14.85
N ILE A 64 9.29 7.43 14.60
CA ILE A 64 8.98 6.03 14.92
C ILE A 64 8.78 5.84 16.43
N ALA A 65 9.59 6.49 17.26
CA ALA A 65 9.42 6.47 18.72
C ALA A 65 8.08 7.12 19.14
N GLU A 66 7.76 8.32 18.61
CA GLU A 66 6.47 8.99 18.84
C GLU A 66 5.28 8.09 18.41
N LEU A 67 5.40 7.40 17.27
CA LEU A 67 4.39 6.48 16.77
C LEU A 67 4.21 5.26 17.69
N ALA A 68 5.29 4.73 18.26
CA ALA A 68 5.22 3.63 19.22
C ALA A 68 4.49 4.05 20.51
N GLU A 69 4.79 5.23 21.05
CA GLU A 69 4.10 5.81 22.20
C GLU A 69 2.59 6.03 21.94
N LEU A 70 2.23 6.42 20.72
CA LEU A 70 0.83 6.59 20.28
C LEU A 70 0.13 5.26 19.99
N GLY A 71 0.81 4.11 20.15
CA GLY A 71 0.22 2.79 19.99
C GLY A 71 0.17 2.26 18.56
N THR A 72 1.00 2.79 17.64
CA THR A 72 1.13 2.29 16.27
C THR A 72 1.51 0.80 16.27
N LYS A 73 0.80 0.01 15.49
CA LYS A 73 1.02 -1.44 15.36
C LYS A 73 1.78 -1.81 14.09
N LYS A 74 1.70 -0.97 13.06
CA LYS A 74 2.33 -1.23 11.77
C LYS A 74 2.86 0.04 11.12
N ILE A 75 4.06 -0.08 10.58
CA ILE A 75 4.63 0.87 9.62
C ILE A 75 4.77 0.16 8.26
N HIS A 76 4.41 0.88 7.19
CA HIS A 76 4.68 0.46 5.83
C HIS A 76 5.65 1.41 5.15
N ILE A 77 6.83 0.92 4.82
CA ILE A 77 7.86 1.70 4.14
C ILE A 77 7.66 1.61 2.62
N SER A 78 7.62 2.75 1.96
CA SER A 78 7.51 2.86 0.51
C SER A 78 8.13 4.18 0.02
N GLY A 79 7.79 4.61 -1.19
CA GLY A 79 8.27 5.86 -1.79
C GLY A 79 8.36 5.73 -3.30
N GLY A 80 9.46 6.18 -3.88
CA GLY A 80 9.96 5.72 -5.16
C GLY A 80 10.57 4.34 -4.98
N GLU A 81 11.89 4.25 -4.77
CA GLU A 81 12.51 2.98 -4.35
C GLU A 81 13.17 3.16 -2.96
N PRO A 82 12.62 2.56 -1.91
CA PRO A 82 13.16 2.70 -0.55
C PRO A 82 14.61 2.25 -0.44
N MET A 83 15.01 1.23 -1.18
CA MET A 83 16.35 0.65 -1.11
C MET A 83 17.46 1.53 -1.69
N LEU A 84 17.12 2.68 -2.28
CA LEU A 84 18.07 3.75 -2.57
C LEU A 84 18.55 4.46 -1.29
N ARG A 85 17.81 4.34 -0.19
CA ARG A 85 18.20 4.85 1.12
C ARG A 85 18.92 3.75 1.91
N PRO A 86 20.25 3.87 2.17
CA PRO A 86 21.03 2.81 2.82
C PRO A 86 20.56 2.45 4.23
N GLN A 87 19.96 3.42 4.93
CA GLN A 87 19.52 3.31 6.33
C GLN A 87 18.21 2.50 6.52
N ILE A 88 17.60 1.97 5.46
CA ILE A 88 16.33 1.23 5.58
C ILE A 88 16.41 0.05 6.56
N PRO A 89 17.45 -0.82 6.55
CA PRO A 89 17.54 -1.90 7.54
C PRO A 89 17.59 -1.37 8.98
N GLU A 90 18.31 -0.28 9.23
CA GLU A 90 18.41 0.36 10.54
C GLU A 90 17.07 0.94 11.02
N LEU A 91 16.29 1.56 10.12
CA LEU A 91 14.95 2.07 10.45
C LEU A 91 13.98 0.93 10.75
N ILE A 92 14.09 -0.20 10.06
CA ILE A 92 13.28 -1.40 10.31
C ILE A 92 13.62 -1.99 11.68
N ASP A 93 14.90 -2.18 11.98
CA ASP A 93 15.38 -2.68 13.26
C ASP A 93 14.90 -1.79 14.42
N PHE A 94 15.08 -0.47 14.29
CA PHE A 94 14.60 0.49 15.27
C PHE A 94 13.09 0.40 15.52
N ALA A 95 12.29 0.34 14.46
CA ALA A 95 10.82 0.21 14.59
C ALA A 95 10.43 -1.14 15.23
N THR A 96 11.13 -2.21 14.87
CA THR A 96 10.88 -3.57 15.40
C THR A 96 11.24 -3.66 16.88
N ALA A 97 12.34 -3.01 17.30
CA ALA A 97 12.74 -2.90 18.72
C ALA A 97 11.68 -2.15 19.55
N HIS A 98 10.90 -1.25 18.93
CA HIS A 98 9.77 -0.56 19.56
C HIS A 98 8.43 -1.34 19.44
N GLY A 99 8.46 -2.62 19.07
CA GLY A 99 7.26 -3.46 18.96
C GLY A 99 6.38 -3.21 17.74
N ILE A 100 6.84 -2.42 16.77
CA ILE A 100 6.07 -2.08 15.57
C ILE A 100 6.38 -3.10 14.46
N LYS A 101 5.35 -3.69 13.85
CA LYS A 101 5.51 -4.54 12.66
C LYS A 101 5.86 -3.68 11.44
N VAL A 102 6.95 -3.99 10.76
CA VAL A 102 7.35 -3.27 9.55
C VAL A 102 7.08 -4.10 8.30
N THR A 103 6.49 -3.46 7.30
CA THR A 103 6.34 -4.01 5.95
C THR A 103 6.88 -3.01 4.93
N MET A 104 7.25 -3.48 3.73
CA MET A 104 7.84 -2.64 2.70
C MET A 104 7.31 -2.98 1.31
N THR A 105 7.20 -1.97 0.44
CA THR A 105 7.05 -2.16 -1.00
C THR A 105 8.34 -1.72 -1.70
N THR A 106 8.87 -2.57 -2.58
CA THR A 106 10.08 -2.33 -3.36
C THR A 106 9.93 -2.83 -4.79
N ASN A 107 10.66 -2.25 -5.74
CA ASN A 107 10.79 -2.82 -7.07
C ASN A 107 11.73 -4.05 -7.10
N GLY A 108 12.44 -4.33 -6.02
CA GLY A 108 13.29 -5.50 -5.84
C GLY A 108 14.64 -5.47 -6.57
N THR A 109 14.88 -4.52 -7.48
CA THR A 109 16.07 -4.54 -8.34
C THR A 109 17.38 -4.31 -7.59
N LEU A 110 17.32 -3.69 -6.42
CA LEU A 110 18.46 -3.42 -5.56
C LEU A 110 18.65 -4.47 -4.44
N ILE A 111 17.83 -5.50 -4.41
CA ILE A 111 17.92 -6.57 -3.42
C ILE A 111 18.90 -7.64 -3.88
N ASP A 112 20.07 -7.67 -3.28
CA ASP A 112 21.04 -8.73 -3.36
C ASP A 112 20.99 -9.66 -2.12
N LYS A 113 21.91 -10.62 -2.05
CA LYS A 113 21.99 -11.57 -0.92
C LYS A 113 22.18 -10.86 0.44
N THR A 114 23.04 -9.87 0.46
CA THR A 114 23.39 -9.11 1.67
C THR A 114 22.19 -8.30 2.15
N ARG A 115 21.57 -7.52 1.26
CA ARG A 115 20.40 -6.70 1.57
C ARG A 115 19.18 -7.53 1.99
N ALA A 116 18.91 -8.64 1.29
CA ALA A 116 17.83 -9.54 1.70
C ALA A 116 18.02 -10.06 3.12
N ARG A 117 19.24 -10.48 3.47
CA ARG A 117 19.58 -10.96 4.82
C ARG A 117 19.45 -9.85 5.85
N GLN A 118 20.02 -8.68 5.60
CA GLN A 118 19.92 -7.52 6.51
C GLN A 118 18.47 -7.13 6.80
N LEU A 119 17.58 -7.13 5.79
CA LEU A 119 16.17 -6.80 5.98
C LEU A 119 15.43 -7.86 6.82
N VAL A 120 15.75 -9.15 6.63
CA VAL A 120 15.17 -10.24 7.43
C VAL A 120 15.66 -10.18 8.88
N GLU A 121 16.96 -9.97 9.08
CA GLU A 121 17.59 -9.85 10.40
C GLU A 121 17.09 -8.61 11.17
N ALA A 122 16.83 -7.51 10.47
CA ALA A 122 16.20 -6.30 11.03
C ALA A 122 14.71 -6.50 11.43
N GLY A 123 14.14 -7.66 11.16
CA GLY A 123 12.79 -8.01 11.60
C GLY A 123 11.67 -7.61 10.63
N LEU A 124 11.97 -7.39 9.35
CA LEU A 124 10.94 -7.14 8.33
C LEU A 124 9.87 -8.25 8.35
N ARG A 125 8.57 -7.87 8.41
CA ARG A 125 7.44 -8.80 8.53
C ARG A 125 6.66 -9.01 7.25
N GLY A 126 6.87 -8.17 6.25
CA GLY A 126 6.24 -8.34 4.94
C GLY A 126 6.93 -7.51 3.88
N VAL A 127 7.08 -8.08 2.71
CA VAL A 127 7.59 -7.38 1.53
C VAL A 127 6.65 -7.59 0.35
N ASN A 128 6.27 -6.48 -0.27
CA ASN A 128 5.56 -6.47 -1.54
C ASN A 128 6.57 -6.14 -2.65
N ILE A 129 6.76 -7.06 -3.58
CA ILE A 129 7.69 -6.90 -4.69
C ILE A 129 6.90 -6.70 -5.97
N SER A 130 7.25 -5.66 -6.72
CA SER A 130 6.46 -5.22 -7.85
C SER A 130 6.82 -5.99 -9.13
N ILE A 131 5.94 -6.87 -9.61
CA ILE A 131 6.06 -7.57 -10.90
C ILE A 131 4.78 -7.35 -11.71
N ASP A 132 4.87 -6.63 -12.85
CA ASP A 132 3.68 -6.27 -13.63
C ASP A 132 3.37 -7.22 -14.79
N SER A 133 4.19 -8.22 -15.04
CA SER A 133 3.91 -9.27 -16.00
C SER A 133 4.81 -10.48 -15.75
N PRO A 134 4.32 -11.71 -15.95
CA PRO A 134 5.17 -12.90 -15.99
C PRO A 134 6.06 -12.94 -17.22
N ILE A 135 5.76 -12.14 -18.24
CA ILE A 135 6.55 -12.05 -19.47
C ILE A 135 7.62 -10.97 -19.29
N ARG A 136 8.90 -11.38 -19.27
CA ARG A 136 10.06 -10.51 -19.10
C ARG A 136 9.99 -9.23 -19.94
N ARG A 137 9.78 -9.36 -21.26
CA ARG A 137 9.76 -8.21 -22.18
C ARG A 137 8.66 -7.20 -21.80
N MET A 138 7.50 -7.67 -21.36
CA MET A 138 6.40 -6.83 -20.95
C MET A 138 6.72 -6.12 -19.64
N HIS A 139 7.20 -6.85 -18.63
CA HIS A 139 7.63 -6.25 -17.36
C HIS A 139 8.68 -5.15 -17.57
N GLU A 140 9.75 -5.45 -18.33
CA GLU A 140 10.83 -4.50 -18.58
C GLU A 140 10.37 -3.27 -19.38
N LYS A 141 9.39 -3.44 -20.28
CA LYS A 141 8.74 -2.31 -20.98
C LYS A 141 8.03 -1.40 -20.00
N ILE A 142 7.16 -1.96 -19.15
CA ILE A 142 6.38 -1.21 -18.16
C ILE A 142 7.28 -0.51 -17.14
N ARG A 143 8.32 -1.21 -16.66
CA ARG A 143 9.27 -0.68 -15.66
C ARG A 143 10.33 0.25 -16.25
N GLY A 144 10.41 0.35 -17.58
CA GLY A 144 11.29 1.27 -18.31
C GLY A 144 12.80 0.97 -18.19
N VAL A 145 13.20 -0.20 -17.66
CA VAL A 145 14.60 -0.57 -17.46
C VAL A 145 14.82 -2.03 -17.81
N LYS A 146 15.71 -2.27 -18.79
CA LYS A 146 16.13 -3.61 -19.20
C LYS A 146 16.87 -4.33 -18.07
N GLY A 147 16.62 -5.61 -17.86
CA GLY A 147 17.20 -6.41 -16.80
C GLY A 147 16.43 -6.35 -15.47
N SER A 148 15.44 -5.46 -15.34
CA SER A 148 14.63 -5.32 -14.12
C SER A 148 13.89 -6.62 -13.76
N PHE A 149 13.33 -7.34 -14.74
CA PHE A 149 12.65 -8.61 -14.49
C PHE A 149 13.53 -9.63 -13.77
N LYS A 150 14.75 -9.86 -14.29
CA LYS A 150 15.69 -10.80 -13.68
C LYS A 150 16.08 -10.42 -12.27
N SER A 151 16.31 -9.12 -12.02
CA SER A 151 16.69 -8.64 -10.69
C SER A 151 15.52 -8.73 -9.71
N THR A 152 14.32 -8.35 -10.14
CA THR A 152 13.10 -8.38 -9.32
C THR A 152 12.69 -9.82 -8.96
N THR A 153 12.68 -10.75 -9.92
CA THR A 153 12.36 -12.18 -9.65
C THR A 153 13.39 -12.82 -8.72
N LYS A 154 14.69 -12.50 -8.91
CA LYS A 154 15.73 -12.92 -7.99
C LYS A 154 15.49 -12.42 -6.56
N ALA A 155 14.99 -11.20 -6.38
CA ALA A 155 14.69 -10.66 -5.06
C ALA A 155 13.61 -11.49 -4.33
N VAL A 156 12.55 -11.92 -5.02
CA VAL A 156 11.52 -12.80 -4.45
C VAL A 156 12.15 -14.10 -3.94
N SER A 157 12.94 -14.79 -4.78
CA SER A 157 13.60 -16.03 -4.40
C SER A 157 14.64 -15.85 -3.29
N LEU A 158 15.28 -14.68 -3.17
CA LEU A 158 16.19 -14.40 -2.06
C LEU A 158 15.45 -14.26 -0.74
N PHE A 159 14.32 -13.57 -0.71
CA PHE A 159 13.49 -13.51 0.50
C PHE A 159 12.93 -14.87 0.88
N GLU A 160 12.47 -15.70 -0.08
CA GLU A 160 12.07 -17.08 0.19
C GLU A 160 13.20 -17.88 0.81
N ARG A 161 14.40 -17.73 0.31
CA ARG A 161 15.59 -18.48 0.80
C ARG A 161 16.00 -18.07 2.22
N TYR A 162 15.93 -16.78 2.57
CA TYR A 162 16.47 -16.28 3.83
C TYR A 162 15.42 -16.09 4.92
N ARG A 163 14.13 -16.06 4.57
CA ARG A 163 13.08 -15.91 5.58
C ARG A 163 12.92 -17.16 6.46
N HIS A 164 12.55 -16.92 7.71
CA HIS A 164 11.97 -17.97 8.53
C HIS A 164 10.49 -18.08 8.15
N LYS A 165 10.03 -19.26 7.71
CA LYS A 165 8.62 -19.51 7.34
C LYS A 165 7.68 -19.05 8.46
N GLY A 166 6.62 -18.35 8.08
CA GLY A 166 5.63 -17.78 9.02
C GLY A 166 6.02 -16.46 9.69
N LYS A 167 7.27 -15.97 9.52
CA LYS A 167 7.70 -14.68 10.09
C LYS A 167 7.71 -13.52 9.10
N LEU A 168 8.04 -13.77 7.82
CA LEU A 168 8.05 -12.78 6.76
C LEU A 168 7.12 -13.23 5.63
N SER A 169 6.15 -12.41 5.29
CA SER A 169 5.29 -12.60 4.11
C SER A 169 5.91 -11.93 2.89
N VAL A 170 5.97 -12.65 1.77
CA VAL A 170 6.46 -12.17 0.47
C VAL A 170 5.30 -12.17 -0.51
N ARG A 171 4.90 -11.00 -1.00
CA ARG A 171 3.79 -10.87 -1.95
C ARG A 171 4.24 -10.18 -3.23
N ILE A 172 3.61 -10.51 -4.34
CA ILE A 172 3.81 -9.83 -5.61
C ILE A 172 2.69 -8.80 -5.79
N ASN A 173 3.07 -7.54 -6.01
CA ASN A 173 2.17 -6.49 -6.42
C ASN A 173 2.22 -6.33 -7.94
N THR A 174 1.07 -6.36 -8.59
CA THR A 174 0.91 -6.18 -10.03
C THR A 174 -0.09 -5.06 -10.30
N VAL A 175 0.36 -3.99 -10.93
CA VAL A 175 -0.54 -2.94 -11.42
C VAL A 175 -1.15 -3.41 -12.74
N VAL A 176 -2.47 -3.60 -12.75
CA VAL A 176 -3.20 -4.03 -13.93
C VAL A 176 -3.56 -2.82 -14.78
N SER A 177 -3.09 -2.80 -16.01
CA SER A 177 -3.27 -1.71 -16.97
C SER A 177 -3.59 -2.25 -18.35
N ARG A 178 -3.92 -1.34 -19.27
CA ARG A 178 -4.13 -1.69 -20.68
C ARG A 178 -2.90 -2.28 -21.36
N THR A 179 -1.71 -2.04 -20.79
CA THR A 179 -0.46 -2.56 -21.35
C THR A 179 -0.26 -4.05 -21.07
N ASN A 180 -0.69 -4.55 -19.87
CA ASN A 180 -0.32 -5.89 -19.41
C ASN A 180 -1.47 -6.87 -19.16
N TYR A 181 -2.73 -6.43 -19.08
CA TYR A 181 -3.83 -7.27 -18.60
C TYR A 181 -3.94 -8.64 -19.31
N GLN A 182 -3.63 -8.69 -20.62
CA GLN A 182 -3.67 -9.93 -21.41
C GLN A 182 -2.52 -10.90 -21.10
N THR A 183 -1.50 -10.48 -20.35
CA THR A 183 -0.32 -11.30 -20.04
C THR A 183 -0.36 -11.91 -18.64
N LEU A 184 -1.41 -11.66 -17.85
CA LEU A 184 -1.43 -11.95 -16.42
C LEU A 184 -1.91 -13.35 -16.06
N GLU A 185 -2.42 -14.12 -17.02
CA GLU A 185 -2.97 -15.46 -16.80
C GLU A 185 -1.99 -16.38 -16.05
N THR A 186 -0.72 -16.36 -16.39
CA THR A 186 0.32 -17.19 -15.77
C THR A 186 1.07 -16.53 -14.62
N LEU A 187 0.59 -15.39 -14.13
CA LEU A 187 1.18 -14.70 -12.97
C LEU A 187 1.16 -15.56 -11.69
N PRO A 188 0.07 -16.31 -11.39
CA PRO A 188 0.05 -17.20 -10.22
C PRO A 188 1.14 -18.27 -10.26
N ASP A 189 1.40 -18.86 -11.41
CA ASP A 189 2.44 -19.87 -11.55
C ASP A 189 3.83 -19.28 -11.29
N LEU A 190 4.14 -18.14 -11.90
CA LEU A 190 5.39 -17.42 -11.61
C LEU A 190 5.53 -17.09 -10.13
N ALA A 191 4.47 -16.59 -9.50
CA ALA A 191 4.49 -16.23 -8.07
C ALA A 191 4.80 -17.44 -7.19
N HIS A 192 4.16 -18.57 -7.48
CA HIS A 192 4.37 -19.83 -6.77
C HIS A 192 5.79 -20.38 -6.97
N GLU A 193 6.28 -20.43 -8.23
CA GLU A 193 7.65 -20.87 -8.56
C GLU A 193 8.73 -20.03 -7.84
N LEU A 194 8.49 -18.74 -7.66
CA LEU A 194 9.40 -17.85 -6.94
C LEU A 194 9.28 -17.95 -5.42
N GLY A 195 8.28 -18.68 -4.90
CA GLY A 195 8.03 -18.86 -3.48
C GLY A 195 7.30 -17.67 -2.81
N ALA A 196 6.51 -16.91 -3.55
CA ALA A 196 5.66 -15.87 -2.97
C ALA A 196 4.47 -16.47 -2.21
N ASP A 197 4.02 -15.78 -1.15
CA ASP A 197 2.84 -16.16 -0.35
C ASP A 197 1.53 -15.58 -0.88
N GLY A 198 1.60 -14.74 -1.89
CA GLY A 198 0.40 -14.16 -2.45
C GLY A 198 0.66 -13.16 -3.56
N ILE A 199 -0.41 -12.84 -4.27
CA ILE A 199 -0.45 -11.80 -5.29
C ILE A 199 -1.45 -10.71 -4.89
N ASN A 200 -1.22 -9.48 -5.34
CA ASN A 200 -2.16 -8.37 -5.23
C ASN A 200 -2.31 -7.75 -6.63
N LEU A 201 -3.50 -7.81 -7.19
CA LEU A 201 -3.84 -7.12 -8.42
C LEU A 201 -4.38 -5.74 -8.08
N ILE A 202 -3.73 -4.70 -8.57
CA ILE A 202 -4.00 -3.30 -8.22
C ILE A 202 -4.43 -2.59 -9.50
N PRO A 203 -5.59 -1.90 -9.51
CA PRO A 203 -5.99 -1.14 -10.69
C PRO A 203 -5.02 0.03 -10.91
N VAL A 204 -4.71 0.33 -12.18
CA VAL A 204 -3.84 1.46 -12.50
C VAL A 204 -4.49 2.78 -12.09
N ASP A 205 -3.77 3.62 -11.34
CA ASP A 205 -4.11 5.04 -11.17
C ASP A 205 -3.30 5.82 -12.20
N ASP A 206 -3.93 6.10 -13.35
CA ASP A 206 -3.27 6.69 -14.52
C ASP A 206 -3.20 8.21 -14.37
N HIS A 207 -2.01 8.70 -14.06
CA HIS A 207 -1.71 10.13 -13.98
C HIS A 207 -1.27 10.72 -15.35
N CYS A 208 -1.24 9.90 -16.40
CA CYS A 208 -0.70 10.25 -17.72
C CYS A 208 -1.77 10.50 -18.80
N GLY A 209 -3.01 10.78 -18.40
CA GLY A 209 -4.08 11.14 -19.35
C GLY A 209 -4.83 9.93 -19.92
N GLU A 210 -5.14 8.95 -19.10
CA GLU A 210 -5.95 7.76 -19.42
C GLU A 210 -5.33 6.81 -20.47
N ILE A 211 -4.04 6.96 -20.79
CA ILE A 211 -3.37 6.09 -21.77
C ILE A 211 -3.30 4.64 -21.29
N LEU A 212 -3.08 4.46 -19.99
CA LEU A 212 -2.93 3.16 -19.33
C LEU A 212 -4.25 2.62 -18.77
N SER A 213 -5.26 3.47 -18.64
CA SER A 213 -6.55 3.13 -18.07
C SER A 213 -7.27 2.08 -18.91
N MET A 214 -7.88 1.11 -18.25
CA MET A 214 -8.66 0.05 -18.89
C MET A 214 -9.97 0.61 -19.48
N ARG A 215 -10.23 0.32 -20.76
CA ARG A 215 -11.51 0.62 -21.39
C ARG A 215 -12.55 -0.42 -20.99
N ARG A 216 -13.84 -0.09 -21.13
CA ARG A 216 -14.92 -1.03 -20.81
C ARG A 216 -14.75 -2.41 -21.47
N ARG A 217 -14.35 -2.43 -22.75
CA ARG A 217 -14.09 -3.67 -23.48
C ARG A 217 -12.90 -4.46 -22.91
N ASP A 218 -11.85 -3.74 -22.46
CA ASP A 218 -10.63 -4.35 -21.92
C ASP A 218 -10.93 -4.97 -20.53
N ILE A 219 -11.75 -4.29 -19.69
CA ILE A 219 -12.22 -4.82 -18.42
C ILE A 219 -13.15 -6.03 -18.63
N LYS A 220 -14.05 -5.95 -19.61
CA LYS A 220 -14.94 -7.08 -19.95
C LYS A 220 -14.12 -8.30 -20.33
N LEU A 221 -13.17 -8.17 -21.25
CA LEU A 221 -12.28 -9.26 -21.67
C LEU A 221 -11.47 -9.81 -20.49
N PHE A 222 -10.92 -8.92 -19.66
CA PHE A 222 -10.19 -9.33 -18.46
C PHE A 222 -11.06 -10.16 -17.51
N ASN A 223 -12.27 -9.69 -17.21
CA ASN A 223 -13.20 -10.34 -16.29
C ASN A 223 -13.76 -11.67 -16.83
N GLU A 224 -13.96 -11.79 -18.15
CA GLU A 224 -14.53 -13.00 -18.76
C GLU A 224 -13.49 -14.08 -19.07
N GLU A 225 -12.26 -13.69 -19.43
CA GLU A 225 -11.27 -14.65 -19.95
C GLU A 225 -10.01 -14.80 -19.08
N ILE A 226 -9.57 -13.73 -18.39
CA ILE A 226 -8.28 -13.72 -17.68
C ILE A 226 -8.47 -13.88 -16.17
N ALA A 227 -9.32 -13.04 -15.56
CA ALA A 227 -9.52 -13.05 -14.12
C ALA A 227 -10.02 -14.40 -13.56
N PRO A 228 -10.94 -15.14 -14.23
CA PRO A 228 -11.35 -16.46 -13.77
C PRO A 228 -10.20 -17.46 -13.68
N LYS A 229 -9.31 -17.47 -14.66
CA LYS A 229 -8.13 -18.35 -14.66
C LYS A 229 -7.13 -17.98 -13.58
N ILE A 230 -6.92 -16.66 -13.37
CA ILE A 230 -6.09 -16.17 -12.26
C ILE A 230 -6.70 -16.60 -10.93
N ALA A 231 -8.01 -16.41 -10.73
CA ALA A 231 -8.72 -16.74 -9.50
C ALA A 231 -8.62 -18.24 -9.18
N GLU A 232 -8.95 -19.11 -10.12
CA GLU A 232 -8.86 -20.56 -9.98
C GLU A 232 -7.43 -20.99 -9.62
N ARG A 233 -6.47 -20.55 -10.43
CA ARG A 233 -5.07 -20.95 -10.25
C ARG A 233 -4.46 -20.40 -8.97
N ALA A 234 -4.69 -19.13 -8.67
CA ALA A 234 -4.16 -18.49 -7.47
C ALA A 234 -4.75 -19.06 -6.18
N LYS A 235 -6.06 -19.43 -6.17
CA LYS A 235 -6.68 -20.13 -5.02
C LYS A 235 -6.09 -21.54 -4.84
N THR A 236 -5.96 -22.29 -5.91
CA THR A 236 -5.34 -23.61 -5.87
C THR A 236 -3.93 -23.57 -5.29
N LEU A 237 -3.16 -22.51 -5.60
CA LEU A 237 -1.82 -22.31 -5.11
C LEU A 237 -1.74 -21.57 -3.75
N GLY A 238 -2.90 -21.21 -3.16
CA GLY A 238 -2.94 -20.49 -1.87
C GLY A 238 -2.45 -19.05 -1.93
N LEU A 239 -2.42 -18.42 -3.10
CA LEU A 239 -1.91 -17.07 -3.32
C LEU A 239 -2.95 -15.97 -3.10
N ILE A 240 -4.23 -16.31 -3.16
CA ILE A 240 -5.40 -15.48 -2.81
C ILE A 240 -6.36 -16.27 -1.94
N VAL A 241 -7.23 -15.56 -1.21
CA VAL A 241 -8.23 -16.17 -0.32
C VAL A 241 -9.61 -16.19 -0.97
N SER A 242 -9.94 -15.14 -1.72
CA SER A 242 -11.24 -14.99 -2.37
C SER A 242 -11.06 -14.67 -3.86
N ASP A 243 -12.06 -15.05 -4.67
CA ASP A 243 -12.05 -14.78 -6.11
C ASP A 243 -12.06 -13.27 -6.40
N ASP A 244 -12.68 -12.47 -5.54
CA ASP A 244 -12.73 -11.01 -5.68
C ASP A 244 -11.36 -10.36 -5.80
N GLU A 245 -10.31 -10.97 -5.20
CA GLU A 245 -8.93 -10.49 -5.28
C GLU A 245 -8.36 -10.53 -6.71
N ALA A 246 -8.98 -11.30 -7.61
CA ALA A 246 -8.61 -11.36 -9.03
C ALA A 246 -9.32 -10.29 -9.89
N TYR A 247 -10.26 -9.52 -9.33
CA TYR A 247 -11.09 -8.58 -10.08
C TYR A 247 -10.90 -7.12 -9.62
N PRO A 248 -9.74 -6.49 -9.88
CA PRO A 248 -9.41 -5.16 -9.37
C PRO A 248 -10.32 -4.04 -9.90
N PHE A 249 -11.09 -4.30 -10.98
CA PHE A 249 -12.04 -3.35 -11.56
C PHE A 249 -13.50 -3.65 -11.21
N GLY A 250 -13.75 -4.63 -10.32
CA GLY A 250 -15.08 -5.11 -9.95
C GLY A 250 -15.64 -6.13 -10.95
N GLN A 251 -16.75 -6.76 -10.59
CA GLN A 251 -17.37 -7.87 -11.33
C GLN A 251 -18.75 -7.50 -11.88
N THR A 252 -19.57 -6.73 -11.14
CA THR A 252 -20.89 -6.31 -11.60
C THR A 252 -20.79 -5.18 -12.62
N GLU A 253 -21.83 -5.00 -13.46
CA GLU A 253 -21.86 -3.91 -14.44
C GLU A 253 -21.65 -2.53 -13.79
N GLU A 254 -22.26 -2.30 -12.62
CA GLU A 254 -22.10 -1.06 -11.87
C GLU A 254 -20.68 -0.89 -11.34
N GLN A 255 -20.07 -1.93 -10.79
CA GLN A 255 -18.67 -1.88 -10.34
C GLN A 255 -17.72 -1.61 -11.51
N VAL A 256 -17.91 -2.27 -12.65
CA VAL A 256 -17.13 -2.05 -13.87
C VAL A 256 -17.28 -0.60 -14.36
N ARG A 257 -18.50 -0.05 -14.32
CA ARG A 257 -18.76 1.35 -14.66
C ARG A 257 -17.99 2.31 -13.74
N LEU A 258 -18.02 2.06 -12.43
CA LEU A 258 -17.32 2.85 -11.42
C LEU A 258 -15.81 2.67 -11.52
N GLY A 259 -15.34 1.44 -11.67
CA GLY A 259 -13.91 1.11 -11.82
C GLY A 259 -13.29 1.78 -13.03
N ARG A 260 -14.01 1.82 -14.19
CA ARG A 260 -13.59 2.57 -15.36
C ARG A 260 -13.43 4.08 -15.08
N ALA A 261 -14.28 4.63 -14.23
CA ALA A 261 -14.21 6.03 -13.80
C ALA A 261 -13.16 6.27 -12.69
N GLY A 262 -12.34 5.25 -12.35
CA GLY A 262 -11.36 5.32 -11.26
C GLY A 262 -12.00 5.43 -9.88
N ARG A 263 -13.27 5.01 -9.72
CA ARG A 263 -14.03 5.02 -8.46
C ARG A 263 -14.01 3.64 -7.82
N TYR A 264 -12.83 3.21 -7.40
CA TYR A 264 -12.58 1.86 -6.88
C TYR A 264 -13.19 1.59 -5.50
N ALA A 265 -13.72 2.62 -4.83
CA ALA A 265 -14.57 2.44 -3.64
C ALA A 265 -15.94 1.84 -3.96
N PHE A 266 -16.31 1.69 -5.25
CA PHE A 266 -17.55 1.09 -5.75
C PHE A 266 -18.81 1.61 -5.02
N GLY A 267 -18.85 2.91 -4.70
CA GLY A 267 -19.97 3.56 -4.02
C GLY A 267 -19.96 3.42 -2.48
N TYR A 268 -19.08 2.64 -1.90
CA TYR A 268 -19.04 2.40 -0.44
C TYR A 268 -19.03 3.71 0.36
N TYR A 269 -18.18 4.65 0.02
CA TYR A 269 -18.07 5.94 0.71
C TYR A 269 -19.10 6.99 0.32
N ASP A 270 -20.10 6.64 -0.47
CA ASP A 270 -21.24 7.54 -0.69
C ASP A 270 -22.23 7.51 0.51
N SER A 271 -22.19 6.44 1.32
CA SER A 271 -23.07 6.23 2.48
C SER A 271 -22.37 5.75 3.76
N HIS A 272 -21.12 5.34 3.70
CA HIS A 272 -20.40 4.80 4.86
C HIS A 272 -19.24 5.70 5.28
N PRO A 273 -18.94 5.76 6.61
CA PRO A 273 -17.82 6.54 7.12
C PRO A 273 -16.46 5.97 6.71
N CYS A 274 -15.42 6.82 6.77
CA CYS A 274 -14.04 6.41 6.67
C CYS A 274 -13.31 6.64 7.99
N TYR A 275 -12.82 5.58 8.60
CA TYR A 275 -12.11 5.65 9.90
C TYR A 275 -10.59 5.84 9.75
N ALA A 276 -10.08 6.03 8.55
CA ALA A 276 -8.65 6.29 8.33
C ALA A 276 -8.11 7.46 9.18
N PRO A 277 -8.82 8.60 9.35
CA PRO A 277 -8.30 9.71 10.18
C PRO A 277 -8.15 9.41 11.67
N TRP A 278 -8.66 8.28 12.15
CA TRP A 278 -8.51 7.83 13.53
C TRP A 278 -7.50 6.70 13.69
N THR A 279 -7.17 5.99 12.58
CA THR A 279 -6.39 4.75 12.65
C THR A 279 -5.21 4.71 11.69
N HIS A 280 -5.10 5.69 10.80
CA HIS A 280 -4.10 5.69 9.73
C HIS A 280 -3.53 7.09 9.47
N SER A 281 -2.26 7.13 9.05
CA SER A 281 -1.60 8.33 8.56
C SER A 281 -0.59 7.98 7.45
N LEU A 282 -0.25 8.97 6.63
CA LEU A 282 0.83 8.89 5.67
C LEU A 282 1.79 10.05 5.89
N ILE A 283 3.07 9.75 5.97
CA ILE A 283 4.16 10.74 6.03
C ILE A 283 4.95 10.62 4.73
N ASP A 284 5.07 11.70 3.98
CA ASP A 284 5.83 11.71 2.74
C ASP A 284 7.33 12.03 2.97
N PHE A 285 8.12 11.95 1.90
CA PHE A 285 9.58 12.16 1.96
C PHE A 285 9.98 13.61 2.30
N ASN A 286 9.09 14.58 2.12
CA ASN A 286 9.26 15.96 2.54
C ASN A 286 8.88 16.18 4.01
N GLY A 287 8.39 15.15 4.70
CA GLY A 287 7.90 15.24 6.06
C GLY A 287 6.43 15.68 6.18
N ASN A 288 5.74 15.89 5.06
CA ASN A 288 4.34 16.26 5.06
C ASN A 288 3.47 15.10 5.53
N VAL A 289 2.50 15.41 6.37
CA VAL A 289 1.57 14.45 6.95
C VAL A 289 0.20 14.55 6.27
N TYR A 290 -0.33 13.41 5.86
CA TYR A 290 -1.65 13.27 5.21
C TYR A 290 -2.45 12.15 5.88
N VAL A 291 -3.76 12.13 5.67
CA VAL A 291 -4.61 11.03 6.16
C VAL A 291 -4.21 9.70 5.50
N CYS A 292 -4.09 9.70 4.16
CA CYS A 292 -3.81 8.48 3.38
C CYS A 292 -3.22 8.83 1.99
N CYS A 293 -2.90 7.81 1.20
CA CYS A 293 -2.38 7.98 -0.16
C CYS A 293 -3.36 8.73 -1.08
N MET A 294 -4.67 8.54 -0.91
CA MET A 294 -5.69 9.23 -1.72
C MET A 294 -5.75 10.73 -1.47
N THR A 295 -5.36 11.19 -0.27
CA THR A 295 -5.39 12.61 0.09
C THR A 295 -4.10 13.35 -0.27
N ARG A 296 -3.00 12.63 -0.44
CA ARG A 296 -1.74 13.23 -0.88
C ARG A 296 -1.88 13.88 -2.26
N GLU A 297 -1.35 15.09 -2.44
CA GLU A 297 -1.44 15.90 -3.67
C GLU A 297 -2.86 16.35 -4.06
N ARG A 298 -3.89 15.94 -3.30
CA ARG A 298 -5.28 16.32 -3.54
C ARG A 298 -5.84 17.23 -2.45
N MET A 299 -5.06 17.42 -1.38
CA MET A 299 -5.34 18.38 -0.30
C MET A 299 -4.02 18.89 0.30
N PRO A 300 -4.02 20.04 0.97
CA PRO A 300 -2.86 20.52 1.73
C PRO A 300 -2.46 19.50 2.80
N PRO A 301 -1.16 19.41 3.17
CA PRO A 301 -0.72 18.58 4.27
C PRO A 301 -1.34 19.06 5.59
N LEU A 302 -1.58 18.13 6.50
CA LEU A 302 -2.14 18.41 7.83
C LEU A 302 -1.09 18.98 8.79
N GLY A 303 0.16 18.86 8.46
CA GLY A 303 1.33 19.38 9.13
C GLY A 303 2.60 18.81 8.51
N ASN A 304 3.76 19.17 9.06
CA ASN A 304 5.06 18.66 8.61
C ASN A 304 5.89 18.22 9.81
N ILE A 305 6.44 17.02 9.76
CA ILE A 305 7.24 16.43 10.85
C ILE A 305 8.62 17.09 11.00
N VAL A 306 9.08 17.90 10.05
CA VAL A 306 10.32 18.68 10.21
C VAL A 306 10.11 19.80 11.22
N ASP A 307 8.91 20.38 11.23
CA ASP A 307 8.58 21.57 12.04
C ASP A 307 7.96 21.22 13.40
N ARG A 308 7.26 20.09 13.49
CA ARG A 308 6.47 19.68 14.67
C ARG A 308 6.64 18.20 14.97
N SER A 309 6.28 17.78 16.20
CA SER A 309 6.13 16.37 16.52
C SER A 309 4.92 15.77 15.76
N PHE A 310 4.99 14.48 15.46
CA PHE A 310 3.86 13.79 14.83
C PHE A 310 2.63 13.81 15.76
N LYS A 311 2.84 13.70 17.07
CA LYS A 311 1.76 13.77 18.08
C LYS A 311 0.99 15.09 18.01
N GLU A 312 1.68 16.24 17.97
CA GLU A 312 1.02 17.55 17.83
C GLU A 312 0.20 17.67 16.53
N ILE A 313 0.68 17.09 15.43
CA ILE A 313 -0.04 17.07 14.17
C ILE A 313 -1.28 16.16 14.28
N TRP A 314 -1.13 14.96 14.83
CA TRP A 314 -2.16 13.94 14.95
C TRP A 314 -3.34 14.40 15.84
N GLU A 315 -3.04 15.07 16.94
CA GLU A 315 -4.00 15.62 17.90
C GLU A 315 -4.52 17.00 17.49
N GLY A 316 -3.88 17.63 16.49
CA GLY A 316 -4.10 19.01 16.09
C GLY A 316 -5.42 19.30 15.38
N ALA A 317 -5.71 20.59 15.24
CA ALA A 317 -6.94 21.12 14.66
C ALA A 317 -7.16 20.67 13.21
N ASN A 318 -6.09 20.55 12.39
CA ASN A 318 -6.20 20.14 11.01
C ASN A 318 -6.75 18.71 10.88
N TYR A 319 -6.22 17.75 11.67
CA TYR A 319 -6.76 16.40 11.74
C TYR A 319 -8.19 16.35 12.25
N ARG A 320 -8.48 17.14 13.30
CA ARG A 320 -9.87 17.26 13.83
C ARG A 320 -10.83 17.75 12.76
N GLY A 321 -10.44 18.75 11.98
CA GLY A 321 -11.25 19.28 10.88
C GLY A 321 -11.55 18.24 9.80
N ILE A 322 -10.61 17.30 9.55
CA ILE A 322 -10.84 16.18 8.64
C ILE A 322 -11.77 15.13 9.27
N ARG A 323 -11.59 14.78 10.55
CA ARG A 323 -12.44 13.82 11.27
C ARG A 323 -13.91 14.21 11.20
N LEU A 324 -14.22 15.48 11.35
CA LEU A 324 -15.59 16.02 11.24
C LEU A 324 -16.23 15.85 9.84
N LYS A 325 -15.47 15.54 8.80
CA LYS A 325 -15.92 15.42 7.40
C LYS A 325 -15.99 13.98 6.91
N MET A 326 -15.97 12.98 7.80
CA MET A 326 -15.82 11.57 7.42
C MET A 326 -17.07 10.70 7.60
N HIS A 327 -18.25 11.29 7.75
CA HIS A 327 -19.50 10.61 8.06
C HIS A 327 -20.70 10.98 7.15
N PRO A 328 -20.77 10.55 5.88
CA PRO A 328 -19.76 9.94 5.00
C PRO A 328 -18.67 10.93 4.56
N PRO A 329 -17.55 10.44 3.97
CA PRO A 329 -16.47 11.33 3.58
C PRO A 329 -16.89 12.38 2.57
N ALA A 330 -16.67 13.66 2.89
CA ALA A 330 -16.94 14.77 1.98
C ALA A 330 -15.88 14.94 0.88
N LEU A 331 -14.72 14.28 1.01
CA LEU A 331 -13.61 14.40 0.07
C LEU A 331 -13.86 13.56 -1.18
N ALA A 332 -13.84 14.18 -2.38
CA ALA A 332 -13.99 13.49 -3.66
C ALA A 332 -12.96 12.37 -3.88
N ALA A 333 -11.74 12.54 -3.33
CA ALA A 333 -10.68 11.54 -3.37
C ALA A 333 -11.08 10.19 -2.75
N CYS A 334 -11.98 10.19 -1.76
CA CYS A 334 -12.43 8.96 -1.10
C CYS A 334 -13.18 8.00 -2.04
N ARG A 335 -13.82 8.51 -3.10
CA ARG A 335 -14.51 7.68 -4.11
C ARG A 335 -13.54 6.86 -4.96
N ARG A 336 -12.28 7.27 -5.02
CA ARG A 336 -11.21 6.59 -5.77
C ARG A 336 -10.44 5.56 -4.93
N CYS A 337 -10.79 5.40 -3.66
CA CYS A 337 -10.06 4.54 -2.73
C CYS A 337 -10.21 3.05 -3.10
N ASP A 338 -9.09 2.34 -3.02
CA ASP A 338 -8.96 0.89 -3.23
C ASP A 338 -8.39 0.15 -1.99
N ASP A 339 -8.04 0.88 -0.91
CA ASP A 339 -7.17 0.34 0.16
C ASP A 339 -7.93 0.06 1.48
N PHE A 340 -8.90 0.89 1.87
CA PHE A 340 -9.42 0.90 3.24
C PHE A 340 -10.82 0.30 3.42
N ILE A 341 -11.48 -0.18 2.38
CA ILE A 341 -12.89 -0.56 2.42
C ILE A 341 -13.15 -1.68 3.42
N ASP A 342 -12.43 -2.79 3.33
CA ASP A 342 -12.63 -3.94 4.22
C ASP A 342 -12.35 -3.62 5.69
N ARG A 343 -11.33 -2.78 5.93
CA ARG A 343 -11.03 -2.32 7.28
C ARG A 343 -12.14 -1.43 7.83
N ASN A 344 -12.61 -0.48 7.02
CA ASN A 344 -13.68 0.42 7.43
C ASN A 344 -14.99 -0.35 7.68
N ARG A 345 -15.30 -1.36 6.86
CA ARG A 345 -16.44 -2.26 7.07
C ARG A 345 -16.34 -2.98 8.41
N LYS A 346 -15.20 -3.59 8.72
CA LYS A 346 -14.98 -4.28 10.00
C LYS A 346 -15.04 -3.35 11.21
N ILE A 347 -14.51 -2.13 11.10
CA ILE A 347 -14.64 -1.13 12.16
C ILE A 347 -16.12 -0.75 12.33
N TRP A 348 -16.84 -0.50 11.25
CA TRP A 348 -18.27 -0.21 11.27
C TRP A 348 -19.07 -1.33 11.95
N GLU A 349 -18.82 -2.57 11.59
CA GLU A 349 -19.44 -3.75 12.22
C GLU A 349 -19.11 -3.85 13.72
N THR A 350 -17.91 -3.40 14.13
CA THR A 350 -17.46 -3.45 15.52
C THR A 350 -18.08 -2.36 16.38
N ILE A 351 -18.06 -1.09 15.94
CA ILE A 351 -18.54 0.03 16.75
C ILE A 351 -20.04 0.30 16.55
N GLY A 352 -20.66 -0.25 15.52
CA GLY A 352 -22.08 -0.08 15.18
C GLY A 352 -22.39 1.25 14.49
N PRO A 353 -23.63 1.44 14.03
CA PRO A 353 -24.14 2.72 13.58
C PRO A 353 -24.27 3.68 14.78
N TYR A 354 -23.88 4.93 14.62
CA TYR A 354 -23.96 6.02 15.63
C TYR A 354 -24.48 7.31 15.00
#